data_6dc3241f7e9de1ac7c3f4a0ef15fd828
#
_entry.id   6dc3241f7e9de1ac7c3f4a0ef15fd828
#
_cell.length_a   1.000
_cell.length_b   1.000
_cell.length_c   1.000
_cell.angle_alpha   90.00
_cell.angle_beta   90.00
_cell.angle_gamma   90.00
#
_symmetry.space_group_name_H-M   'P 1'
#
loop_
_entity.id
_entity.type
_entity.pdbx_description
1 polymer ?
#
loop_
_entity_poly.entity_id
_entity_poly.type
_entity_poly.pdbx_seq_one_letter_code
_entity_poly.pdbx_strand_id
1 'polypeptide(L)'
;STFYKIAVTHADNTMKNHFRKDYSSYHVIDYDTITGNVRNKHTHQGYAHESAWARGQAWGLYGYTMCFRETGDRRYLNQAEQIASFIFHHPNLPSDLIPYWDYNDPEIPASPRDVSAATITASALYELSAYSDKGGQYKKWADTIMENLTESYRVPLNQMHGFLLHSSTGHKPAGTEIDVPIVYADYYFLEALLRKKNLEE
;
A
#
# COMPACT_ATOMS: atom_id res chain seq x y z
N SER A 1 0.14 -15.72 23.08
CA SER A 1 0.20 -14.53 23.96
C SER A 1 -1.04 -13.67 23.77
N THR A 2 -1.34 -12.79 24.74
CA THR A 2 -2.49 -11.85 24.66
C THR A 2 -2.35 -10.93 23.44
N PHE A 3 -1.15 -10.40 23.19
CA PHE A 3 -0.87 -9.55 22.01
C PHE A 3 -1.14 -10.26 20.70
N TYR A 4 -0.76 -11.53 20.59
CA TYR A 4 -1.06 -12.35 19.41
C TYR A 4 -2.57 -12.43 19.14
N LYS A 5 -3.38 -12.71 20.20
CA LYS A 5 -4.84 -12.78 20.06
C LYS A 5 -5.43 -11.43 19.62
N ILE A 6 -4.95 -10.32 20.18
CA ILE A 6 -5.39 -8.97 19.78
C ILE A 6 -5.05 -8.73 18.30
N ALA A 7 -3.83 -9.04 17.87
CA ALA A 7 -3.38 -8.85 16.49
C ALA A 7 -4.22 -9.65 15.49
N VAL A 8 -4.45 -10.94 15.78
CA VAL A 8 -5.28 -11.81 14.92
C VAL A 8 -6.73 -11.34 14.87
N THR A 9 -7.32 -10.99 16.03
CA THR A 9 -8.69 -10.46 16.09
C THR A 9 -8.81 -9.16 15.28
N HIS A 10 -7.82 -8.27 15.38
CA HIS A 10 -7.78 -7.03 14.60
C HIS A 10 -7.69 -7.33 13.09
N ALA A 11 -6.77 -8.20 12.69
CA ALA A 11 -6.60 -8.58 11.29
C ALA A 11 -7.87 -9.21 10.69
N ASP A 12 -8.53 -10.12 11.43
CA ASP A 12 -9.77 -10.76 11.01
C ASP A 12 -10.93 -9.74 10.87
N ASN A 13 -11.07 -8.83 11.83
CA ASN A 13 -12.09 -7.78 11.75
C ASN A 13 -11.81 -6.79 10.61
N THR A 14 -10.56 -6.45 10.38
CA THR A 14 -10.14 -5.61 9.25
C THR A 14 -10.46 -6.29 7.93
N MET A 15 -10.10 -7.56 7.78
CA MET A 15 -10.40 -8.34 6.57
C MET A 15 -11.91 -8.38 6.28
N LYS A 16 -12.72 -8.60 7.31
CA LYS A 16 -14.18 -8.68 7.21
C LYS A 16 -14.84 -7.36 6.86
N ASN A 17 -14.39 -6.25 7.45
CA ASN A 17 -15.15 -5.01 7.44
C ASN A 17 -14.56 -3.92 6.53
N HIS A 18 -13.23 -3.87 6.34
CA HIS A 18 -12.57 -2.84 5.56
C HIS A 18 -12.51 -3.14 4.06
N PHE A 19 -12.61 -4.40 3.64
CA PHE A 19 -12.47 -4.76 2.23
C PHE A 19 -13.84 -4.96 1.56
N ARG A 20 -13.94 -4.47 0.32
CA ARG A 20 -15.06 -4.69 -0.58
C ARG A 20 -14.90 -6.04 -1.29
N LYS A 21 -15.89 -6.44 -2.07
CA LYS A 21 -15.86 -7.72 -2.83
C LYS A 21 -14.74 -7.79 -3.86
N ASP A 22 -14.29 -6.65 -4.37
CA ASP A 22 -13.17 -6.50 -5.30
C ASP A 22 -11.81 -6.35 -4.62
N TYR A 23 -11.77 -6.47 -3.29
CA TYR A 23 -10.59 -6.30 -2.44
C TYR A 23 -10.03 -4.87 -2.38
N SER A 24 -10.76 -3.87 -2.87
CA SER A 24 -10.50 -2.48 -2.50
C SER A 24 -10.88 -2.22 -1.05
N SER A 25 -10.20 -1.29 -0.38
CA SER A 25 -10.46 -1.01 1.04
C SER A 25 -11.21 0.30 1.25
N TYR A 26 -12.05 0.32 2.27
CA TYR A 26 -12.44 1.55 2.93
C TYR A 26 -11.27 2.07 3.78
N HIS A 27 -11.14 3.38 3.89
CA HIS A 27 -10.06 3.97 4.68
C HIS A 27 -10.36 3.88 6.18
N VAL A 28 -11.55 4.31 6.61
CA VAL A 28 -11.94 4.36 8.02
C VAL A 28 -13.23 3.58 8.24
N ILE A 29 -13.26 2.78 9.29
CA ILE A 29 -14.45 2.10 9.78
C ILE A 29 -14.72 2.56 11.21
N ASP A 30 -15.89 3.15 11.43
CA ASP A 30 -16.38 3.47 12.76
C ASP A 30 -17.14 2.29 13.34
N TYR A 31 -16.75 1.88 14.52
CA TYR A 31 -17.43 0.83 15.27
C TYR A 31 -18.23 1.42 16.44
N ASP A 32 -19.38 0.85 16.68
CA ASP A 32 -20.14 1.11 17.91
C ASP A 32 -19.37 0.52 19.10
N THR A 33 -19.08 1.34 20.10
CA THR A 33 -18.24 0.96 21.23
C THR A 33 -18.93 0.02 22.22
N ILE A 34 -20.25 -0.14 22.13
CA ILE A 34 -21.04 -1.01 23.00
C ILE A 34 -21.28 -2.36 22.31
N THR A 35 -21.71 -2.33 21.05
CA THR A 35 -22.11 -3.54 20.32
C THR A 35 -21.01 -4.12 19.44
N GLY A 36 -19.96 -3.35 19.13
CA GLY A 36 -18.91 -3.74 18.18
C GLY A 36 -19.36 -3.74 16.71
N ASN A 37 -20.58 -3.31 16.41
CA ASN A 37 -21.09 -3.25 15.05
C ASN A 37 -20.50 -2.07 14.26
N VAL A 38 -20.33 -2.25 12.95
CA VAL A 38 -19.95 -1.14 12.05
C VAL A 38 -21.08 -0.13 11.99
N ARG A 39 -20.78 1.14 12.30
CA ARG A 39 -21.71 2.27 12.20
C ARG A 39 -21.55 3.00 10.87
N ASN A 40 -20.31 3.23 10.45
CA ASN A 40 -20.02 4.02 9.28
C ASN A 40 -18.74 3.54 8.59
N LYS A 41 -18.68 3.74 7.27
CA LYS A 41 -17.52 3.48 6.43
C LYS A 41 -17.23 4.75 5.65
N HIS A 42 -16.04 5.29 5.81
CA HIS A 42 -15.71 6.59 5.19
C HIS A 42 -14.23 6.73 4.90
N THR A 43 -13.88 7.83 4.25
CA THR A 43 -12.48 8.21 4.04
C THR A 43 -12.12 9.43 4.88
N HIS A 44 -10.83 9.55 5.19
CA HIS A 44 -10.21 10.74 5.75
C HIS A 44 -9.21 11.34 4.76
N GLN A 45 -8.36 10.50 4.14
CA GLN A 45 -7.31 10.91 3.21
C GLN A 45 -7.59 10.54 1.75
N GLY A 46 -8.58 9.72 1.45
CA GLY A 46 -8.97 9.35 0.09
C GLY A 46 -9.90 10.38 -0.57
N TYR A 47 -10.15 10.20 -1.84
CA TYR A 47 -10.99 11.07 -2.65
C TYR A 47 -12.46 11.08 -2.20
N ALA A 48 -13.03 9.90 -1.98
CA ALA A 48 -14.43 9.73 -1.57
C ALA A 48 -14.59 8.50 -0.66
N HIS A 49 -15.75 8.39 0.02
CA HIS A 49 -16.01 7.27 0.93
C HIS A 49 -15.92 5.91 0.24
N GLU A 50 -16.35 5.84 -1.02
CA GLU A 50 -16.33 4.61 -1.83
C GLU A 50 -15.08 4.51 -2.74
N SER A 51 -14.15 5.46 -2.70
CA SER A 51 -12.91 5.38 -3.49
C SER A 51 -11.88 4.42 -2.88
N ALA A 52 -10.83 4.15 -3.62
CA ALA A 52 -9.70 3.34 -3.19
C ALA A 52 -8.45 4.21 -3.05
N TRP A 53 -8.20 4.70 -1.84
CA TRP A 53 -6.99 5.45 -1.51
C TRP A 53 -5.75 4.58 -1.68
N ALA A 54 -4.80 5.01 -2.53
CA ALA A 54 -3.69 4.16 -2.97
C ALA A 54 -2.79 3.67 -1.82
N ARG A 55 -2.44 4.54 -0.88
CA ARG A 55 -1.63 4.16 0.28
C ARG A 55 -2.37 3.20 1.22
N GLY A 56 -3.70 3.32 1.32
CA GLY A 56 -4.53 2.36 2.05
C GLY A 56 -4.47 0.96 1.44
N GLN A 57 -4.48 0.84 0.11
CA GLN A 57 -4.28 -0.43 -0.59
C GLN A 57 -2.88 -0.99 -0.33
N ALA A 58 -1.85 -0.15 -0.42
CA ALA A 58 -0.48 -0.54 -0.15
C ALA A 58 -0.30 -1.05 1.30
N TRP A 59 -0.90 -0.37 2.28
CA TRP A 59 -0.91 -0.82 3.67
C TRP A 59 -1.63 -2.14 3.87
N GLY A 60 -2.73 -2.35 3.17
CA GLY A 60 -3.45 -3.63 3.20
C GLY A 60 -2.58 -4.78 2.69
N LEU A 61 -1.92 -4.58 1.53
CA LEU A 61 -1.00 -5.56 0.96
C LEU A 61 0.16 -5.87 1.92
N TYR A 62 0.82 -4.85 2.45
CA TYR A 62 1.93 -4.99 3.39
C TYR A 62 1.49 -5.70 4.67
N GLY A 63 0.39 -5.24 5.28
CA GLY A 63 -0.11 -5.76 6.54
C GLY A 63 -0.51 -7.23 6.46
N TYR A 64 -1.22 -7.67 5.41
CA TYR A 64 -1.62 -9.07 5.27
C TYR A 64 -0.46 -9.99 4.87
N THR A 65 0.53 -9.50 4.14
CA THR A 65 1.78 -10.24 3.91
C THR A 65 2.49 -10.49 5.24
N MET A 66 2.61 -9.47 6.08
CA MET A 66 3.19 -9.59 7.43
C MET A 66 2.35 -10.51 8.33
N CYS A 67 1.02 -10.41 8.31
CA CYS A 67 0.15 -11.30 9.08
C CYS A 67 0.37 -12.77 8.69
N PHE A 68 0.54 -13.07 7.40
CA PHE A 68 0.89 -14.42 6.95
C PHE A 68 2.25 -14.85 7.48
N ARG A 69 3.28 -14.03 7.38
CA ARG A 69 4.62 -14.32 7.92
C ARG A 69 4.57 -14.74 9.39
N GLU A 70 3.82 -13.98 10.21
CA GLU A 70 3.79 -14.17 11.66
C GLU A 70 2.87 -15.31 12.12
N THR A 71 1.90 -15.73 11.29
CA THR A 71 0.88 -16.69 11.72
C THR A 71 0.88 -18.00 10.92
N GLY A 72 1.35 -17.97 9.67
CA GLY A 72 1.20 -19.07 8.73
C GLY A 72 -0.24 -19.27 8.22
N ASP A 73 -1.18 -18.38 8.59
CA ASP A 73 -2.59 -18.51 8.18
C ASP A 73 -2.78 -18.14 6.72
N ARG A 74 -3.09 -19.12 5.88
CA ARG A 74 -3.26 -18.94 4.44
C ARG A 74 -4.39 -18.00 4.05
N ARG A 75 -5.33 -17.69 4.95
CA ARG A 75 -6.36 -16.67 4.68
C ARG A 75 -5.72 -15.30 4.47
N TYR A 76 -4.67 -14.98 5.24
CA TYR A 76 -3.94 -13.71 5.11
C TYR A 76 -3.10 -13.66 3.83
N LEU A 77 -2.47 -14.79 3.45
CA LEU A 77 -1.77 -14.88 2.16
C LEU A 77 -2.74 -14.62 1.00
N ASN A 78 -3.87 -15.32 0.99
CA ASN A 78 -4.89 -15.10 -0.03
C ASN A 78 -5.40 -13.66 -0.06
N GLN A 79 -5.62 -13.03 1.11
CA GLN A 79 -6.01 -11.63 1.20
C GLN A 79 -4.96 -10.70 0.57
N ALA A 80 -3.67 -10.90 0.86
CA ALA A 80 -2.58 -10.13 0.26
C ALA A 80 -2.53 -10.30 -1.27
N GLU A 81 -2.66 -11.54 -1.76
CA GLU A 81 -2.68 -11.83 -3.20
C GLU A 81 -3.86 -11.16 -3.92
N GLN A 82 -5.03 -11.13 -3.30
CA GLN A 82 -6.21 -10.48 -3.87
C GLN A 82 -6.07 -8.95 -3.88
N ILE A 83 -5.48 -8.36 -2.83
CA ILE A 83 -5.17 -6.91 -2.82
C ILE A 83 -4.14 -6.59 -3.90
N ALA A 84 -3.09 -7.40 -4.06
CA ALA A 84 -2.14 -7.23 -5.16
C ALA A 84 -2.83 -7.31 -6.52
N SER A 85 -3.74 -8.28 -6.70
CA SER A 85 -4.53 -8.40 -7.92
C SER A 85 -5.37 -7.14 -8.19
N PHE A 86 -6.05 -6.59 -7.18
CA PHE A 86 -6.78 -5.32 -7.32
C PHE A 86 -5.86 -4.19 -7.80
N ILE A 87 -4.71 -3.98 -7.14
CA ILE A 87 -3.77 -2.92 -7.47
C ILE A 87 -3.30 -3.04 -8.92
N PHE A 88 -2.77 -4.21 -9.31
CA PHE A 88 -2.08 -4.38 -10.59
C PHE A 88 -2.99 -4.60 -11.80
N HIS A 89 -4.28 -4.83 -11.58
CA HIS A 89 -5.28 -4.90 -12.66
C HIS A 89 -6.22 -3.68 -12.65
N HIS A 90 -5.99 -2.69 -11.77
CA HIS A 90 -6.80 -1.49 -11.75
C HIS A 90 -6.57 -0.65 -13.02
N PRO A 91 -7.62 -0.23 -13.76
CA PRO A 91 -7.49 0.48 -15.04
C PRO A 91 -6.75 1.83 -14.92
N ASN A 92 -6.76 2.43 -13.74
CA ASN A 92 -6.09 3.70 -13.47
C ASN A 92 -4.69 3.55 -12.87
N LEU A 93 -4.14 2.33 -12.78
CA LEU A 93 -2.73 2.19 -12.43
C LEU A 93 -1.89 2.57 -13.66
N PRO A 94 -0.99 3.56 -13.55
CA PRO A 94 -0.14 3.95 -14.66
C PRO A 94 0.86 2.86 -15.08
N SER A 95 1.36 2.94 -16.30
CA SER A 95 2.30 1.95 -16.86
C SER A 95 3.64 1.88 -16.11
N ASP A 96 4.04 2.95 -15.42
CA ASP A 96 5.22 2.99 -14.55
C ASP A 96 4.98 2.34 -13.17
N LEU A 97 3.76 1.88 -12.89
CA LEU A 97 3.31 1.25 -11.65
C LEU A 97 3.42 2.14 -10.40
N ILE A 98 3.61 3.45 -10.58
CA ILE A 98 3.56 4.44 -9.49
C ILE A 98 2.14 4.99 -9.43
N PRO A 99 1.34 4.69 -8.40
CA PRO A 99 -0.08 5.02 -8.40
C PRO A 99 -0.32 6.53 -8.24
N TYR A 100 -1.46 6.99 -8.71
CA TYR A 100 -2.04 8.22 -8.23
C TYR A 100 -2.41 8.07 -6.76
N TRP A 101 -2.60 9.19 -6.05
CA TRP A 101 -2.91 9.19 -4.62
C TRP A 101 -4.22 8.45 -4.27
N ASP A 102 -5.15 8.40 -5.22
CA ASP A 102 -6.41 7.63 -5.14
C ASP A 102 -6.73 7.07 -6.52
N TYR A 103 -7.11 5.80 -6.60
CA TYR A 103 -7.40 5.12 -7.88
C TYR A 103 -8.66 5.65 -8.56
N ASN A 104 -9.53 6.35 -7.84
CA ASN A 104 -10.81 6.87 -8.33
C ASN A 104 -10.82 8.41 -8.43
N ASP A 105 -9.67 9.08 -8.33
CA ASP A 105 -9.62 10.53 -8.50
C ASP A 105 -10.06 10.92 -9.93
N PRO A 106 -11.10 11.76 -10.10
CA PRO A 106 -11.60 12.16 -11.41
C PRO A 106 -10.61 13.04 -12.20
N GLU A 107 -9.57 13.56 -11.54
CA GLU A 107 -8.53 14.37 -12.20
C GLU A 107 -7.48 13.53 -12.93
N ILE A 108 -7.53 12.19 -12.84
CA ILE A 108 -6.61 11.31 -13.57
C ILE A 108 -6.76 11.56 -15.09
N PRO A 109 -5.66 11.77 -15.84
CA PRO A 109 -4.24 11.58 -15.50
C PRO A 109 -3.51 12.80 -14.92
N ALA A 110 -4.16 13.93 -14.67
CA ALA A 110 -3.55 15.13 -14.09
C ALA A 110 -3.42 15.09 -12.55
N SER A 111 -3.90 14.02 -11.93
CA SER A 111 -3.87 13.82 -10.48
C SER A 111 -2.43 13.62 -9.96
N PRO A 112 -2.11 14.06 -8.72
CA PRO A 112 -0.79 13.83 -8.14
C PRO A 112 -0.52 12.35 -7.88
N ARG A 113 0.76 11.97 -7.96
CA ARG A 113 1.24 10.62 -7.65
C ARG A 113 1.40 10.42 -6.14
N ASP A 114 1.42 9.19 -5.70
CA ASP A 114 1.82 8.83 -4.34
C ASP A 114 2.97 7.83 -4.36
N VAL A 115 4.20 8.34 -4.39
CA VAL A 115 5.42 7.55 -4.33
C VAL A 115 5.50 6.72 -3.05
N SER A 116 4.96 7.21 -1.94
CA SER A 116 4.93 6.43 -0.70
C SER A 116 4.10 5.14 -0.83
N ALA A 117 2.97 5.19 -1.54
CA ALA A 117 2.19 3.98 -1.81
C ALA A 117 2.97 2.98 -2.69
N ALA A 118 3.74 3.47 -3.67
CA ALA A 118 4.58 2.62 -4.51
C ALA A 118 5.69 1.92 -3.72
N THR A 119 6.39 2.64 -2.84
CA THR A 119 7.49 2.05 -2.03
C THR A 119 6.99 0.99 -1.06
N ILE A 120 5.86 1.24 -0.37
CA ILE A 120 5.20 0.28 0.51
C ILE A 120 4.78 -0.97 -0.29
N THR A 121 4.21 -0.76 -1.48
CA THR A 121 3.80 -1.85 -2.37
C THR A 121 5.00 -2.69 -2.82
N ALA A 122 6.10 -2.07 -3.27
CA ALA A 122 7.31 -2.78 -3.69
C ALA A 122 7.91 -3.61 -2.55
N SER A 123 8.01 -3.03 -1.34
CA SER A 123 8.50 -3.73 -0.16
C SER A 123 7.62 -4.95 0.18
N ALA A 124 6.30 -4.79 0.15
CA ALA A 124 5.37 -5.89 0.39
C ALA A 124 5.47 -7.00 -0.66
N LEU A 125 5.62 -6.63 -1.94
CA LEU A 125 5.72 -7.59 -3.05
C LEU A 125 7.01 -8.44 -2.98
N TYR A 126 8.15 -7.85 -2.63
CA TYR A 126 9.37 -8.64 -2.43
C TYR A 126 9.18 -9.68 -1.34
N GLU A 127 8.54 -9.35 -0.22
CA GLU A 127 8.24 -10.32 0.82
C GLU A 127 7.21 -11.36 0.35
N LEU A 128 6.10 -10.91 -0.25
CA LEU A 128 5.05 -11.79 -0.75
C LEU A 128 5.56 -12.78 -1.80
N SER A 129 6.57 -12.39 -2.59
CA SER A 129 7.17 -13.24 -3.62
C SER A 129 7.78 -14.53 -3.07
N ALA A 130 8.22 -14.52 -1.81
CA ALA A 130 8.77 -15.70 -1.15
C ALA A 130 7.70 -16.69 -0.68
N TYR A 131 6.43 -16.32 -0.63
CA TYR A 131 5.35 -17.12 -0.06
C TYR A 131 4.34 -17.64 -1.08
N SER A 132 4.27 -17.02 -2.24
CA SER A 132 3.24 -17.27 -3.25
C SER A 132 3.77 -18.05 -4.45
N ASP A 133 2.92 -18.91 -5.01
CA ASP A 133 3.20 -19.58 -6.30
C ASP A 133 3.34 -18.57 -7.46
N LYS A 134 2.84 -17.33 -7.28
CA LYS A 134 3.01 -16.20 -8.22
C LYS A 134 4.26 -15.35 -7.94
N GLY A 135 5.18 -15.83 -7.11
CA GLY A 135 6.33 -15.08 -6.63
C GLY A 135 7.15 -14.40 -7.72
N GLY A 136 7.36 -15.06 -8.85
CA GLY A 136 8.07 -14.48 -10.01
C GLY A 136 7.38 -13.22 -10.57
N GLN A 137 6.04 -13.19 -10.61
CA GLN A 137 5.28 -12.02 -11.05
C GLN A 137 5.36 -10.88 -10.03
N TYR A 138 5.26 -11.18 -8.74
CA TYR A 138 5.36 -10.18 -7.68
C TYR A 138 6.75 -9.54 -7.64
N LYS A 139 7.81 -10.35 -7.77
CA LYS A 139 9.18 -9.83 -7.90
C LYS A 139 9.32 -8.92 -9.11
N LYS A 140 8.80 -9.31 -10.27
CA LYS A 140 8.83 -8.49 -11.48
C LYS A 140 8.14 -7.14 -11.30
N TRP A 141 6.96 -7.10 -10.69
CA TRP A 141 6.27 -5.84 -10.40
C TRP A 141 7.06 -4.97 -9.42
N ALA A 142 7.62 -5.57 -8.37
CA ALA A 142 8.48 -4.85 -7.43
C ALA A 142 9.73 -4.27 -8.11
N ASP A 143 10.41 -5.05 -8.95
CA ASP A 143 11.57 -4.59 -9.73
C ASP A 143 11.19 -3.40 -10.62
N THR A 144 10.09 -3.48 -11.36
CA THR A 144 9.62 -2.38 -12.22
C THR A 144 9.30 -1.11 -11.41
N ILE A 145 8.64 -1.23 -10.26
CA ILE A 145 8.40 -0.08 -9.36
C ILE A 145 9.73 0.53 -8.91
N MET A 146 10.67 -0.29 -8.43
CA MET A 146 11.96 0.20 -7.91
C MET A 146 12.83 0.84 -8.99
N GLU A 147 12.81 0.33 -10.22
CA GLU A 147 13.46 0.92 -11.38
C GLU A 147 12.88 2.31 -11.68
N ASN A 148 11.56 2.42 -11.83
CA ASN A 148 10.88 3.69 -12.11
C ASN A 148 11.06 4.71 -10.99
N LEU A 149 11.02 4.29 -9.72
CA LEU A 149 11.32 5.15 -8.57
C LEU A 149 12.75 5.70 -8.66
N THR A 150 13.71 4.85 -9.01
CA THR A 150 15.12 5.22 -9.10
C THR A 150 15.39 6.16 -10.27
N GLU A 151 14.77 5.95 -11.42
CA GLU A 151 15.00 6.72 -12.64
C GLU A 151 14.27 8.07 -12.62
N SER A 152 13.01 8.11 -12.11
CA SER A 152 12.12 9.23 -12.34
C SER A 152 11.71 9.99 -11.06
N TYR A 153 11.90 9.40 -9.87
CA TYR A 153 11.43 9.99 -8.60
C TYR A 153 12.54 10.22 -7.56
N ARG A 154 13.80 10.00 -7.94
CA ARG A 154 14.95 10.27 -7.07
C ARG A 154 15.21 11.76 -6.93
N VAL A 155 15.38 12.20 -5.70
CA VAL A 155 15.88 13.54 -5.39
C VAL A 155 17.37 13.60 -5.72
N PRO A 156 17.86 14.63 -6.44
CA PRO A 156 19.29 14.84 -6.65
C PRO A 156 20.03 15.01 -5.33
N LEU A 157 21.30 14.56 -5.28
CA LEU A 157 22.13 14.66 -4.09
C LEU A 157 22.20 16.11 -3.58
N ASN A 158 22.13 16.27 -2.26
CA ASN A 158 22.17 17.55 -1.54
C ASN A 158 20.97 18.47 -1.80
N GLN A 159 19.86 17.93 -2.30
CA GLN A 159 18.61 18.67 -2.45
C GLN A 159 17.54 18.14 -1.48
N MET A 160 16.43 18.87 -1.37
CA MET A 160 15.24 18.52 -0.57
C MET A 160 15.58 17.98 0.84
N HIS A 161 16.52 18.64 1.52
CA HIS A 161 16.90 18.33 2.92
C HIS A 161 17.35 16.88 3.17
N GLY A 162 17.82 16.16 2.14
CA GLY A 162 18.34 14.80 2.26
C GLY A 162 17.30 13.71 2.07
N PHE A 163 16.07 14.04 1.67
CA PHE A 163 15.12 13.03 1.22
C PHE A 163 15.62 12.30 -0.03
N LEU A 164 15.24 11.01 -0.15
CA LEU A 164 15.63 10.16 -1.27
C LEU A 164 14.66 10.27 -2.45
N LEU A 165 13.38 10.42 -2.16
CA LEU A 165 12.29 10.43 -3.13
C LEU A 165 11.42 11.67 -3.00
N HIS A 166 10.81 12.09 -4.11
CA HIS A 166 9.80 13.14 -4.17
C HIS A 166 8.44 12.61 -4.62
N SER A 167 7.45 13.49 -4.77
CA SER A 167 6.12 13.20 -5.36
C SER A 167 5.26 12.19 -4.59
N SER A 168 5.31 12.28 -3.26
CA SER A 168 4.31 11.63 -2.41
C SER A 168 3.13 12.57 -2.12
N THR A 169 1.95 11.99 -1.88
CA THR A 169 0.75 12.76 -1.52
C THR A 169 0.21 12.27 -0.18
N GLY A 170 0.45 13.03 0.88
CA GLY A 170 0.06 12.71 2.25
C GLY A 170 -1.44 12.91 2.49
N HIS A 171 -1.96 14.13 2.24
CA HIS A 171 -3.36 14.44 2.56
C HIS A 171 -3.98 15.47 1.60
N LYS A 172 -4.29 15.05 0.36
CA LYS A 172 -4.90 15.94 -0.66
C LYS A 172 -6.23 16.58 -0.20
N PRO A 173 -7.17 15.88 0.48
CA PRO A 173 -8.39 16.52 0.95
C PRO A 173 -8.19 17.69 1.94
N ALA A 174 -7.11 17.66 2.72
CA ALA A 174 -6.74 18.78 3.60
C ALA A 174 -5.92 19.86 2.90
N GLY A 175 -5.55 19.66 1.63
CA GLY A 175 -4.69 20.61 0.90
C GLY A 175 -3.24 20.62 1.39
N THR A 176 -2.78 19.55 2.06
CA THR A 176 -1.44 19.45 2.65
C THR A 176 -0.68 18.25 2.10
N GLU A 177 0.64 18.35 2.10
CA GLU A 177 1.53 17.26 1.69
C GLU A 177 1.18 16.70 0.30
N ILE A 178 0.98 17.58 -0.68
CA ILE A 178 0.69 17.23 -2.06
C ILE A 178 1.96 17.40 -2.89
N ASP A 179 2.37 16.33 -3.59
CA ASP A 179 3.57 16.30 -4.43
C ASP A 179 4.85 16.70 -3.67
N VAL A 180 5.07 16.13 -2.49
CA VAL A 180 6.19 16.43 -1.59
C VAL A 180 6.98 15.17 -1.20
N PRO A 181 8.24 15.31 -0.75
CA PRO A 181 8.95 14.20 -0.12
C PRO A 181 8.32 13.86 1.23
N ILE A 182 8.25 12.58 1.55
CA ILE A 182 7.72 12.08 2.83
C ILE A 182 8.64 11.00 3.39
N VAL A 183 9.00 11.09 4.68
CA VAL A 183 10.01 10.23 5.31
C VAL A 183 9.70 8.73 5.22
N TYR A 184 8.46 8.33 5.30
CA TYR A 184 8.12 6.90 5.20
C TYR A 184 8.20 6.38 3.74
N ALA A 185 8.15 7.22 2.71
CA ALA A 185 8.48 6.82 1.34
C ALA A 185 9.95 6.38 1.28
N ASP A 186 10.85 7.14 1.87
CA ASP A 186 12.28 6.79 1.95
C ASP A 186 12.51 5.51 2.77
N TYR A 187 11.82 5.37 3.90
CA TYR A 187 11.94 4.18 4.73
C TYR A 187 11.59 2.91 3.94
N TYR A 188 10.41 2.89 3.29
CA TYR A 188 9.99 1.71 2.53
C TYR A 188 10.77 1.50 1.23
N PHE A 189 11.32 2.55 0.65
CA PHE A 189 12.27 2.42 -0.45
C PHE A 189 13.54 1.66 -0.02
N LEU A 190 14.12 2.04 1.11
CA LEU A 190 15.30 1.36 1.67
C LEU A 190 14.98 -0.07 2.12
N GLU A 191 13.81 -0.29 2.72
CA GLU A 191 13.37 -1.64 3.09
C GLU A 191 13.17 -2.52 1.86
N ALA A 192 12.59 -2.00 0.78
CA ALA A 192 12.42 -2.72 -0.49
C ALA A 192 13.78 -3.09 -1.10
N LEU A 193 14.76 -2.19 -1.10
CA LEU A 193 16.14 -2.48 -1.54
C LEU A 193 16.80 -3.58 -0.70
N LEU A 194 16.61 -3.54 0.62
CA LEU A 194 17.15 -4.58 1.51
C LEU A 194 16.48 -5.94 1.26
N ARG A 195 15.16 -5.97 1.08
CA ARG A 195 14.43 -7.19 0.75
C ARG A 195 14.84 -7.76 -0.61
N LYS A 196 15.00 -6.90 -1.62
CA LYS A 196 15.52 -7.29 -2.93
C LYS A 196 16.89 -7.95 -2.79
N LYS A 197 17.82 -7.30 -2.11
CA LYS A 197 19.17 -7.83 -1.86
C LYS A 197 19.14 -9.22 -1.23
N ASN A 198 18.32 -9.40 -0.17
CA ASN A 198 18.21 -10.69 0.54
C ASN A 198 17.57 -11.81 -0.31
N LEU A 199 16.83 -11.48 -1.38
CA LEU A 199 16.28 -12.47 -2.33
C LEU A 199 17.29 -12.88 -3.41
N GLU A 200 18.37 -12.13 -3.58
CA GLU A 200 19.42 -12.36 -4.60
C GLU A 200 20.66 -13.05 -3.99
N GLU A 201 20.78 -13.10 -2.68
CA GLU A 201 21.80 -13.85 -1.91
C GLU A 201 21.39 -15.30 -1.65
#